data_c09be520f16c51b1a22c7db173683f31
#
_entry.id   c09be520f16c51b1a22c7db173683f31
#
_cell.length_a   1.000
_cell.length_b   1.000
_cell.length_c   1.000
_cell.angle_alpha   90.00
_cell.angle_beta   90.00
_cell.angle_gamma   90.00
#
_symmetry.space_group_name_H-M   'P 1'
#
loop_
_entity.id
_entity.type
_entity.pdbx_description
1 polymer ?
#
loop_
_entity_poly.entity_id
_entity_poly.type
_entity_poly.pdbx_seq_one_letter_code
_entity_poly.pdbx_strand_id
1 'polypeptide(L)'
;MKKFNKDNYLKKLKLKRFWQNNSRYFYIGIPCVLCLVLGIYFTYSKFFVSSEEDVARTTVGEFIYGDIIMTPYVDGQYFSTFPEKKTGINVEKVVCDNDVTASWDEDKWGLYATNLSKRTKCSVYFVTPASCGINDNVSCINSREGLATLSTEVNNGDNKSGKIIYLTSDLDLGGKFDSDGNALEGNISWTPIGTYENQFSGIFDGNGHIISNMYINEEERAGLFDYSSNSTLKNFGINNSYIKSSTLAAASVVAEGFSITLKNIYSNATIDGKKNSDGIAGAIAGNISNVYNLGTVNSNSTQFAAGVVGYLMWSSSKVKNSYNVAKIYGSYEPGGIVGGSPAQILNVYNLGVVLSSSAGGGIVGQLYDLTSPKVHNSYNIGTADGGIVGNINQNQSKFKLENNYYLTGTASYGIFSTKSNDNAEPLSADEMPSVISVINGDNAFVEDTNNINNGYPILKWQAERENN
;
A
#
# COMPACT_ATOMS: atom_id res chain seq x y z
N MET A 1 47.01 45.39 53.86
CA MET A 1 47.89 45.02 52.71
C MET A 1 47.39 43.73 52.08
N LYS A 2 46.80 43.77 50.87
CA LYS A 2 46.43 42.55 50.13
C LYS A 2 47.70 41.83 49.65
N LYS A 3 47.97 40.61 50.09
CA LYS A 3 49.09 39.83 49.59
C LYS A 3 49.00 39.69 48.08
N PHE A 4 50.11 40.11 47.37
CA PHE A 4 50.27 39.94 45.95
C PHE A 4 50.33 38.46 45.59
N ASN A 5 49.35 37.93 44.83
CA ASN A 5 49.35 36.55 44.43
C ASN A 5 50.11 36.42 43.10
N LYS A 6 51.39 35.98 43.20
CA LYS A 6 52.34 35.85 42.10
C LYS A 6 51.88 34.85 41.02
N ASP A 7 51.18 33.82 41.42
CA ASP A 7 50.69 32.77 40.50
C ASP A 7 49.52 33.27 39.61
N ASN A 8 48.62 34.05 40.17
CA ASN A 8 47.58 34.70 39.39
C ASN A 8 48.11 35.75 38.40
N TYR A 9 49.15 36.47 38.80
CA TYR A 9 49.80 37.42 37.91
C TYR A 9 50.54 36.71 36.75
N LEU A 10 51.24 35.63 37.03
CA LEU A 10 51.91 34.81 35.97
C LEU A 10 50.94 34.10 35.06
N LYS A 11 49.80 33.64 35.55
CA LYS A 11 48.71 33.11 34.69
C LYS A 11 48.13 34.18 33.77
N LYS A 12 47.89 35.41 34.28
CA LYS A 12 47.44 36.51 33.44
C LYS A 12 48.47 36.94 32.38
N LEU A 13 49.76 36.96 32.72
CA LEU A 13 50.85 37.24 31.78
C LEU A 13 50.98 36.18 30.71
N LYS A 14 50.88 34.90 31.06
CA LYS A 14 50.89 33.76 30.12
C LYS A 14 49.69 33.85 29.16
N LEU A 15 48.50 34.14 29.69
CA LEU A 15 47.29 34.32 28.88
C LEU A 15 47.40 35.52 27.92
N LYS A 16 47.94 36.66 28.42
CA LYS A 16 48.18 37.87 27.60
C LYS A 16 49.17 37.65 26.47
N ARG A 17 50.31 36.91 26.73
CA ARG A 17 51.24 36.53 25.70
C ARG A 17 50.69 35.51 24.71
N PHE A 18 49.89 34.56 25.17
CA PHE A 18 49.19 33.62 24.31
C PHE A 18 48.26 34.37 23.33
N TRP A 19 47.43 35.30 23.84
CA TRP A 19 46.57 36.13 23.00
C TRP A 19 47.36 37.06 22.06
N GLN A 20 48.46 37.68 22.47
CA GLN A 20 49.26 38.51 21.63
C GLN A 20 49.97 37.75 20.49
N ASN A 21 50.44 36.52 20.77
CA ASN A 21 51.15 35.73 19.77
C ASN A 21 50.18 34.97 18.83
N ASN A 22 48.96 34.72 19.24
CA ASN A 22 48.00 33.94 18.44
C ASN A 22 46.81 34.77 17.95
N SER A 23 46.80 36.07 18.21
CA SER A 23 45.68 36.96 17.81
C SER A 23 45.39 36.91 16.30
N ARG A 24 46.45 36.83 15.47
CA ARG A 24 46.29 36.71 14.00
C ARG A 24 45.52 35.46 13.59
N TYR A 25 45.71 34.32 14.27
CA TYR A 25 44.98 33.10 13.99
C TYR A 25 43.53 33.20 14.44
N PHE A 26 43.26 33.90 15.54
CA PHE A 26 41.89 34.14 16.00
C PHE A 26 41.14 35.16 15.14
N TYR A 27 41.81 36.22 14.66
CA TYR A 27 41.19 37.23 13.81
C TYR A 27 40.95 36.74 12.37
N ILE A 28 41.72 35.77 11.90
CA ILE A 28 41.56 35.19 10.55
C ILE A 28 40.86 33.86 10.60
N GLY A 29 41.18 32.98 11.53
CA GLY A 29 40.66 31.62 11.62
C GLY A 29 39.19 31.56 12.00
N ILE A 30 38.73 32.34 12.99
CA ILE A 30 37.33 32.35 13.39
C ILE A 30 36.43 32.90 12.29
N PRO A 31 36.69 34.02 11.65
CA PRO A 31 35.91 34.46 10.49
C PRO A 31 35.91 33.48 9.32
N CYS A 32 37.06 32.83 9.03
CA CYS A 32 37.14 31.81 7.98
C CYS A 32 36.28 30.58 8.28
N VAL A 33 36.31 30.10 9.53
CA VAL A 33 35.44 28.98 9.97
C VAL A 33 33.97 29.41 9.97
N LEU A 34 33.65 30.63 10.44
CA LEU A 34 32.31 31.20 10.37
C LEU A 34 31.82 31.36 8.92
N CYS A 35 32.68 31.84 8.01
CA CYS A 35 32.38 31.94 6.58
C CYS A 35 32.19 30.57 5.95
N LEU A 36 33.00 29.57 6.34
CA LEU A 36 32.81 28.17 5.90
C LEU A 36 31.51 27.55 6.44
N VAL A 37 31.22 27.74 7.72
CA VAL A 37 29.96 27.25 8.34
C VAL A 37 28.75 27.98 7.76
N LEU A 38 28.84 29.32 7.58
CA LEU A 38 27.79 30.09 6.92
C LEU A 38 27.68 29.73 5.44
N GLY A 39 28.80 29.50 4.75
CA GLY A 39 28.81 29.03 3.36
C GLY A 39 28.18 27.62 3.21
N ILE A 40 28.49 26.72 4.11
CA ILE A 40 27.83 25.39 4.18
C ILE A 40 26.37 25.55 4.56
N TYR A 41 26.03 26.38 5.53
CA TYR A 41 24.64 26.67 5.91
C TYR A 41 23.86 27.36 4.79
N PHE A 42 24.43 28.32 4.10
CA PHE A 42 23.81 28.97 2.94
C PHE A 42 23.73 28.06 1.71
N THR A 43 24.70 27.19 1.47
CA THR A 43 24.58 26.15 0.43
C THR A 43 23.55 25.09 0.83
N TYR A 44 23.53 24.68 2.09
CA TYR A 44 22.53 23.73 2.60
C TYR A 44 21.12 24.35 2.61
N SER A 45 20.98 25.61 3.05
CA SER A 45 19.70 26.32 3.01
C SER A 45 19.23 26.65 1.59
N LYS A 46 20.14 26.95 0.66
CA LYS A 46 19.77 27.08 -0.75
C LYS A 46 19.36 25.75 -1.38
N PHE A 47 19.91 24.63 -0.91
CA PHE A 47 19.43 23.29 -1.31
C PHE A 47 18.05 22.97 -0.77
N PHE A 48 17.67 23.50 0.39
CA PHE A 48 16.34 23.30 0.97
C PHE A 48 15.34 24.42 0.66
N VAL A 49 15.80 25.65 0.43
CA VAL A 49 14.94 26.82 0.17
C VAL A 49 14.57 26.97 -1.31
N SER A 50 15.27 26.31 -2.24
CA SER A 50 14.82 26.31 -3.64
C SER A 50 13.56 25.46 -3.89
N SER A 51 13.05 24.77 -2.85
CA SER A 51 11.76 24.08 -2.89
C SER A 51 10.59 24.92 -2.34
N GLU A 52 10.83 26.06 -1.71
CA GLU A 52 9.76 26.85 -1.08
C GLU A 52 9.30 28.08 -1.89
N GLU A 53 10.04 28.55 -2.90
CA GLU A 53 9.69 29.79 -3.58
C GLU A 53 8.84 29.67 -4.84
N ASP A 54 8.56 28.46 -5.35
CA ASP A 54 7.73 28.27 -6.55
C ASP A 54 6.59 27.25 -6.37
N VAL A 55 6.05 27.09 -5.17
CA VAL A 55 4.72 26.47 -5.02
C VAL A 55 3.69 27.57 -5.26
N ALA A 56 3.24 27.70 -6.50
CA ALA A 56 2.11 28.55 -6.82
C ALA A 56 0.94 28.21 -5.89
N ARG A 57 0.56 29.14 -5.02
CA ARG A 57 -0.68 29.04 -4.23
C ARG A 57 -1.83 29.30 -5.19
N THR A 58 -2.51 28.23 -5.56
CA THR A 58 -3.64 28.35 -6.46
C THR A 58 -4.95 28.23 -5.72
N THR A 59 -5.87 29.06 -6.11
CA THR A 59 -7.27 28.98 -5.78
C THR A 59 -7.91 27.79 -6.48
N VAL A 60 -9.00 27.28 -5.90
CA VAL A 60 -9.78 26.12 -6.36
C VAL A 60 -9.82 26.01 -7.90
N GLY A 61 -9.23 24.96 -8.45
CA GLY A 61 -9.29 24.62 -9.88
C GLY A 61 -7.98 24.73 -10.68
N GLU A 62 -6.85 25.06 -10.07
CA GLU A 62 -5.59 25.23 -10.82
C GLU A 62 -4.60 24.07 -10.60
N PHE A 63 -3.77 23.82 -11.63
CA PHE A 63 -2.66 22.89 -11.59
C PHE A 63 -1.66 23.27 -10.51
N ILE A 64 -1.33 22.37 -9.61
CA ILE A 64 -0.17 22.50 -8.74
C ILE A 64 1.00 21.87 -9.49
N TYR A 65 2.00 22.66 -9.85
CA TYR A 65 3.23 22.11 -10.38
C TYR A 65 4.41 22.50 -9.50
N GLY A 66 5.43 21.66 -9.50
CA GLY A 66 6.69 21.95 -8.83
C GLY A 66 7.86 21.61 -9.75
N ASP A 67 8.87 22.47 -9.71
CA ASP A 67 10.11 22.25 -10.42
C ASP A 67 11.16 21.66 -9.48
N ILE A 68 11.80 20.58 -9.89
CA ILE A 68 12.92 19.99 -9.17
C ILE A 68 14.17 20.06 -10.03
N ILE A 69 15.26 20.54 -9.44
CA ILE A 69 16.58 20.46 -10.07
C ILE A 69 17.27 19.19 -9.57
N MET A 70 17.42 18.21 -10.45
CA MET A 70 18.14 16.97 -10.19
C MET A 70 19.61 17.14 -10.55
N THR A 71 20.50 16.67 -9.68
CA THR A 71 21.95 16.70 -9.88
C THR A 71 22.47 15.27 -9.93
N PRO A 72 23.34 14.90 -10.90
CA PRO A 72 23.87 13.55 -11.03
C PRO A 72 24.58 13.07 -9.76
N TYR A 73 24.36 11.81 -9.42
CA TYR A 73 25.12 11.09 -8.40
C TYR A 73 26.11 10.13 -9.07
N VAL A 74 27.09 9.63 -8.30
CA VAL A 74 28.21 8.84 -8.84
C VAL A 74 27.79 7.55 -9.54
N ASP A 75 26.62 7.00 -9.19
CA ASP A 75 26.04 5.78 -9.77
C ASP A 75 25.00 6.03 -10.88
N GLY A 76 24.76 7.27 -11.25
CA GLY A 76 23.79 7.65 -12.29
C GLY A 76 22.31 7.54 -11.85
N GLN A 77 22.04 7.28 -10.59
CA GLN A 77 20.69 7.26 -10.02
C GLN A 77 20.50 8.48 -9.11
N TYR A 78 19.34 9.08 -9.21
CA TYR A 78 19.00 10.22 -8.35
C TYR A 78 17.54 10.13 -7.91
N PHE A 79 17.31 10.43 -6.65
CA PHE A 79 15.98 10.50 -6.07
C PHE A 79 15.82 11.84 -5.33
N SER A 80 14.73 12.55 -5.57
CA SER A 80 14.34 13.75 -4.84
C SER A 80 12.93 13.67 -4.31
N THR A 81 12.72 14.02 -3.04
CA THR A 81 11.42 14.01 -2.39
C THR A 81 10.81 15.41 -2.34
N PHE A 82 9.48 15.47 -2.43
CA PHE A 82 8.72 16.67 -2.11
C PHE A 82 8.46 16.75 -0.59
N PRO A 83 8.38 17.97 -0.02
CA PRO A 83 8.34 18.17 1.43
C PRO A 83 7.05 17.63 2.10
N GLU A 84 5.93 17.57 1.40
CA GLU A 84 4.67 17.11 1.97
C GLU A 84 3.93 16.14 1.06
N LYS A 85 3.60 14.97 1.60
CA LYS A 85 2.68 14.04 0.97
C LYS A 85 1.25 14.48 1.29
N LYS A 86 0.47 14.84 0.27
CA LYS A 86 -0.93 15.22 0.42
C LYS A 86 -1.85 14.15 -0.15
N THR A 87 -2.94 13.87 0.55
CA THR A 87 -3.99 12.97 0.08
C THR A 87 -4.76 13.61 -1.09
N GLY A 88 -5.20 12.80 -2.05
CA GLY A 88 -6.00 13.26 -3.18
C GLY A 88 -5.23 14.07 -4.23
N ILE A 89 -3.89 14.02 -4.22
CA ILE A 89 -3.03 14.59 -5.27
C ILE A 89 -2.43 13.45 -6.07
N ASN A 90 -2.53 13.52 -7.39
CA ASN A 90 -1.89 12.59 -8.31
C ASN A 90 -0.92 13.34 -9.23
N VAL A 91 0.08 12.64 -9.72
CA VAL A 91 0.96 13.17 -10.76
C VAL A 91 0.36 12.88 -12.13
N GLU A 92 0.08 13.92 -12.91
CA GLU A 92 -0.38 13.80 -14.29
C GLU A 92 0.78 13.43 -15.21
N LYS A 93 1.87 14.19 -15.08
CA LYS A 93 3.08 13.97 -15.90
C LYS A 93 4.32 14.55 -15.24
N VAL A 94 5.48 14.06 -15.67
CA VAL A 94 6.79 14.59 -15.37
C VAL A 94 7.44 14.99 -16.69
N VAL A 95 7.98 16.20 -16.76
CA VAL A 95 8.70 16.70 -17.92
C VAL A 95 10.08 17.18 -17.48
N CYS A 96 11.13 16.60 -18.03
CA CYS A 96 12.51 16.97 -17.72
C CYS A 96 13.19 17.59 -18.93
N ASP A 97 14.12 18.52 -18.67
CA ASP A 97 15.04 19.02 -19.68
C ASP A 97 16.06 17.93 -20.08
N ASN A 98 16.72 18.12 -21.21
CA ASN A 98 17.88 17.31 -21.63
C ASN A 98 17.59 15.83 -21.90
N ASP A 99 16.42 15.48 -22.35
CA ASP A 99 15.99 14.10 -22.67
C ASP A 99 16.16 13.10 -21.51
N VAL A 100 16.13 13.60 -20.27
CA VAL A 100 16.17 12.76 -19.08
C VAL A 100 14.81 12.15 -18.84
N THR A 101 14.79 10.84 -18.66
CA THR A 101 13.59 10.13 -18.24
C THR A 101 13.53 10.05 -16.72
N ALA A 102 12.54 10.68 -16.14
CA ALA A 102 12.25 10.56 -14.72
C ALA A 102 10.85 9.99 -14.51
N SER A 103 10.69 9.19 -13.46
CA SER A 103 9.42 8.63 -13.05
C SER A 103 9.06 9.10 -11.65
N TRP A 104 7.77 9.19 -11.38
CA TRP A 104 7.26 9.48 -10.05
C TRP A 104 7.18 8.20 -9.21
N ASP A 105 7.77 8.23 -8.02
CA ASP A 105 7.65 7.18 -7.01
C ASP A 105 6.65 7.63 -5.96
N GLU A 106 5.44 7.07 -6.00
CA GLU A 106 4.35 7.48 -5.11
C GLU A 106 4.58 7.04 -3.66
N ASP A 107 5.27 5.93 -3.44
CA ASP A 107 5.56 5.42 -2.10
C ASP A 107 6.58 6.32 -1.39
N LYS A 108 7.57 6.82 -2.12
CA LYS A 108 8.59 7.73 -1.61
C LYS A 108 8.24 9.20 -1.78
N TRP A 109 7.14 9.47 -2.47
CA TRP A 109 6.66 10.82 -2.78
C TRP A 109 7.75 11.69 -3.43
N GLY A 110 8.25 11.24 -4.57
CA GLY A 110 9.34 11.93 -5.24
C GLY A 110 9.69 11.43 -6.63
N LEU A 111 10.64 12.10 -7.26
CA LEU A 111 11.14 11.76 -8.58
C LEU A 111 12.33 10.80 -8.51
N TYR A 112 12.36 9.87 -9.43
CA TYR A 112 13.47 8.95 -9.66
C TYR A 112 13.93 9.01 -11.12
N ALA A 113 15.23 9.18 -11.33
CA ALA A 113 15.84 9.18 -12.66
C ALA A 113 17.03 8.20 -12.70
N THR A 114 17.16 7.44 -13.79
CA THR A 114 18.20 6.40 -13.94
C THR A 114 19.34 6.78 -14.88
N ASN A 115 19.16 7.80 -15.72
CA ASN A 115 20.12 8.19 -16.77
C ASN A 115 20.58 9.64 -16.65
N LEU A 116 20.66 10.14 -15.43
CA LEU A 116 20.99 11.52 -15.15
C LEU A 116 22.51 11.75 -15.33
N SER A 117 22.93 12.35 -16.44
CA SER A 117 24.34 12.64 -16.76
C SER A 117 24.76 14.08 -16.48
N LYS A 118 23.82 14.98 -16.31
CA LYS A 118 24.04 16.40 -16.02
C LYS A 118 22.91 16.99 -15.19
N ARG A 119 23.14 18.15 -14.60
CA ARG A 119 22.11 18.87 -13.86
C ARG A 119 20.90 19.12 -14.78
N THR A 120 19.74 18.67 -14.36
CA THR A 120 18.51 18.66 -15.15
C THR A 120 17.37 19.23 -14.32
N LYS A 121 16.59 20.12 -14.91
CA LYS A 121 15.33 20.59 -14.32
C LYS A 121 14.22 19.65 -14.74
N CYS A 122 13.41 19.19 -13.77
CA CYS A 122 12.20 18.41 -14.01
C CYS A 122 11.00 19.15 -13.42
N SER A 123 9.95 19.29 -14.21
CA SER A 123 8.67 19.86 -13.78
C SER A 123 7.70 18.73 -13.53
N VAL A 124 7.11 18.70 -12.34
CA VAL A 124 6.08 17.72 -11.94
C VAL A 124 4.73 18.40 -11.95
N TYR A 125 3.82 17.87 -12.74
CA TYR A 125 2.46 18.37 -12.86
C TYR A 125 1.54 17.51 -12.00
N PHE A 126 0.89 18.15 -11.04
CA PHE A 126 -0.06 17.50 -10.13
C PHE A 126 -1.49 17.81 -10.53
N VAL A 127 -2.37 16.85 -10.32
CA VAL A 127 -3.81 17.02 -10.47
C VAL A 127 -4.54 16.60 -9.20
N THR A 128 -5.65 17.24 -8.95
CA THR A 128 -6.52 17.04 -7.80
C THR A 128 -7.97 16.91 -8.25
N PRO A 129 -8.90 16.52 -7.38
CA PRO A 129 -10.34 16.58 -7.69
C PRO A 129 -10.80 17.97 -8.15
N ALA A 130 -10.16 19.04 -7.70
CA ALA A 130 -10.44 20.39 -8.16
C ALA A 130 -10.06 20.64 -9.64
N SER A 131 -9.29 19.76 -10.26
CA SER A 131 -8.93 19.83 -11.69
C SER A 131 -10.03 19.25 -12.62
N CYS A 132 -11.15 18.80 -12.07
CA CYS A 132 -12.24 18.24 -12.87
C CYS A 132 -12.88 19.29 -13.81
N GLY A 133 -13.00 18.92 -15.10
CA GLY A 133 -13.54 19.83 -16.13
C GLY A 133 -12.56 20.91 -16.61
N ILE A 134 -11.39 21.02 -16.03
CA ILE A 134 -10.32 21.94 -16.47
C ILE A 134 -9.31 21.16 -17.33
N ASN A 135 -9.10 19.91 -17.00
CA ASN A 135 -8.18 19.01 -17.68
C ASN A 135 -8.96 17.82 -18.26
N ASP A 136 -8.84 17.61 -19.57
CA ASP A 136 -9.50 16.50 -20.29
C ASP A 136 -9.05 15.10 -19.81
N ASN A 137 -7.92 15.02 -19.09
CA ASN A 137 -7.44 13.78 -18.52
C ASN A 137 -7.98 13.49 -17.11
N VAL A 138 -8.73 14.43 -16.51
CA VAL A 138 -9.28 14.31 -15.17
C VAL A 138 -10.80 14.34 -15.21
N SER A 139 -11.43 13.29 -14.69
CA SER A 139 -12.87 13.18 -14.55
C SER A 139 -13.28 13.02 -13.09
N CYS A 140 -14.44 13.54 -12.73
CA CYS A 140 -14.97 13.37 -11.37
C CYS A 140 -16.33 12.70 -11.38
N ILE A 141 -16.54 11.84 -10.41
CA ILE A 141 -17.77 11.10 -10.17
C ILE A 141 -18.26 11.44 -8.77
N ASN A 142 -19.50 11.93 -8.69
CA ASN A 142 -20.17 12.28 -7.45
C ASN A 142 -21.54 11.61 -7.27
N SER A 143 -21.89 10.69 -8.16
CA SER A 143 -23.18 10.01 -8.12
C SER A 143 -23.12 8.60 -8.69
N ARG A 144 -24.12 7.80 -8.36
CA ARG A 144 -24.33 6.46 -8.93
C ARG A 144 -24.37 6.47 -10.45
N GLU A 145 -25.08 7.44 -11.03
CA GLU A 145 -25.25 7.60 -12.48
C GLU A 145 -23.91 7.92 -13.14
N GLY A 146 -23.06 8.75 -12.51
CA GLY A 146 -21.71 9.02 -12.99
C GLY A 146 -20.84 7.77 -13.02
N LEU A 147 -20.91 6.94 -11.99
CA LEU A 147 -20.19 5.66 -11.95
C LEU A 147 -20.75 4.66 -12.98
N ALA A 148 -22.08 4.64 -13.20
CA ALA A 148 -22.72 3.82 -14.23
C ALA A 148 -22.33 4.28 -15.65
N THR A 149 -22.16 5.58 -15.86
CA THR A 149 -21.64 6.12 -17.11
C THR A 149 -20.20 5.63 -17.35
N LEU A 150 -19.32 5.68 -16.34
CA LEU A 150 -17.97 5.13 -16.44
C LEU A 150 -18.00 3.63 -16.83
N SER A 151 -18.86 2.83 -16.18
CA SER A 151 -19.01 1.41 -16.52
C SER A 151 -19.43 1.23 -17.99
N THR A 152 -20.41 2.00 -18.43
CA THR A 152 -20.90 1.95 -19.82
C THR A 152 -19.80 2.34 -20.83
N GLU A 153 -19.07 3.41 -20.57
CA GLU A 153 -18.00 3.90 -21.45
C GLU A 153 -16.87 2.88 -21.58
N VAL A 154 -16.40 2.33 -20.45
CA VAL A 154 -15.33 1.31 -20.46
C VAL A 154 -15.79 0.05 -21.17
N ASN A 155 -16.99 -0.43 -20.88
CA ASN A 155 -17.55 -1.66 -21.47
C ASN A 155 -17.79 -1.51 -22.98
N ASN A 156 -17.93 -0.28 -23.47
CA ASN A 156 -18.02 0.05 -24.90
C ASN A 156 -16.65 0.37 -25.57
N GLY A 157 -15.54 0.20 -24.86
CA GLY A 157 -14.18 0.29 -25.42
C GLY A 157 -13.37 1.54 -25.06
N ASP A 158 -13.94 2.51 -24.31
CA ASP A 158 -13.14 3.62 -23.76
C ASP A 158 -12.44 3.18 -22.46
N ASN A 159 -11.30 2.56 -22.59
CA ASN A 159 -10.57 1.94 -21.48
C ASN A 159 -9.96 2.91 -20.45
N LYS A 160 -10.10 4.23 -20.64
CA LYS A 160 -9.59 5.28 -19.74
C LYS A 160 -8.06 5.30 -19.58
N SER A 161 -7.30 4.74 -20.52
CA SER A 161 -5.84 4.81 -20.47
C SER A 161 -5.33 6.26 -20.41
N GLY A 162 -4.44 6.56 -19.46
CA GLY A 162 -3.92 7.92 -19.24
C GLY A 162 -4.92 8.88 -18.58
N LYS A 163 -6.10 8.40 -18.15
CA LYS A 163 -7.11 9.21 -17.46
C LYS A 163 -7.07 8.96 -15.95
N ILE A 164 -7.45 9.97 -15.19
CA ILE A 164 -7.63 9.92 -13.74
C ILE A 164 -9.09 10.18 -13.41
N ILE A 165 -9.72 9.25 -12.73
CA ILE A 165 -11.11 9.32 -12.30
C ILE A 165 -11.11 9.47 -10.77
N TYR A 166 -11.63 10.61 -10.29
CA TYR A 166 -11.81 10.86 -8.88
C TYR A 166 -13.24 10.60 -8.42
N LEU A 167 -13.43 10.00 -7.25
CA LEU A 167 -14.66 10.19 -6.50
C LEU A 167 -14.58 11.53 -5.74
N THR A 168 -15.70 12.25 -5.71
CA THR A 168 -15.83 13.52 -4.99
C THR A 168 -16.97 13.50 -3.97
N SER A 169 -17.60 12.36 -3.79
CA SER A 169 -18.57 12.06 -2.74
C SER A 169 -18.63 10.55 -2.49
N ASP A 170 -19.15 10.17 -1.35
CA ASP A 170 -19.58 8.80 -1.09
C ASP A 170 -20.71 8.42 -2.04
N LEU A 171 -20.72 7.17 -2.49
CA LEU A 171 -21.70 6.66 -3.44
C LEU A 171 -22.55 5.56 -2.81
N ASP A 172 -23.87 5.66 -2.95
CA ASP A 172 -24.82 4.62 -2.62
C ASP A 172 -25.35 3.97 -3.92
N LEU A 173 -25.07 2.68 -4.11
CA LEU A 173 -25.51 1.95 -5.31
C LEU A 173 -26.88 1.31 -5.17
N GLY A 174 -27.57 1.51 -4.04
CA GLY A 174 -29.00 1.21 -3.86
C GLY A 174 -29.35 -0.25 -3.62
N GLY A 175 -28.37 -1.11 -3.33
CA GLY A 175 -28.61 -2.49 -2.90
C GLY A 175 -29.29 -2.55 -1.55
N LYS A 176 -30.09 -3.57 -1.32
CA LYS A 176 -30.88 -3.79 -0.10
C LYS A 176 -30.47 -5.10 0.54
N PHE A 177 -30.15 -5.07 1.84
CA PHE A 177 -29.64 -6.22 2.58
C PHE A 177 -30.36 -6.33 3.92
N ASP A 178 -30.41 -7.55 4.46
CA ASP A 178 -30.86 -7.80 5.84
C ASP A 178 -29.73 -7.45 6.85
N SER A 179 -30.03 -7.63 8.14
CA SER A 179 -29.05 -7.38 9.21
C SER A 179 -27.81 -8.27 9.16
N ASP A 180 -27.88 -9.40 8.47
CA ASP A 180 -26.81 -10.37 8.33
C ASP A 180 -26.01 -10.16 7.02
N GLY A 181 -26.38 -9.13 6.23
CA GLY A 181 -25.73 -8.76 4.97
C GLY A 181 -26.17 -9.61 3.77
N ASN A 182 -27.27 -10.37 3.88
CA ASN A 182 -27.81 -11.12 2.76
C ASN A 182 -28.70 -10.23 1.87
N ALA A 183 -28.63 -10.48 0.57
CA ALA A 183 -29.40 -9.70 -0.39
C ALA A 183 -30.92 -9.96 -0.26
N LEU A 184 -31.68 -8.88 -0.18
CA LEU A 184 -33.15 -8.94 -0.21
C LEU A 184 -33.68 -9.08 -1.63
N GLU A 185 -34.95 -9.48 -1.77
CA GLU A 185 -35.62 -9.55 -3.08
C GLU A 185 -35.76 -8.16 -3.71
N GLY A 186 -35.73 -8.12 -5.05
CA GLY A 186 -35.90 -6.90 -5.82
C GLY A 186 -34.65 -6.04 -5.98
N ASN A 187 -33.47 -6.56 -5.62
CA ASN A 187 -32.20 -5.92 -5.98
C ASN A 187 -31.99 -5.96 -7.50
N ILE A 188 -31.37 -4.88 -8.01
CA ILE A 188 -30.89 -4.80 -9.37
C ILE A 188 -29.36 -4.93 -9.33
N SER A 189 -28.81 -5.89 -10.10
CA SER A 189 -27.36 -6.09 -10.17
C SER A 189 -26.68 -4.84 -10.71
N TRP A 190 -25.61 -4.42 -10.02
CA TRP A 190 -24.70 -3.42 -10.53
C TRP A 190 -23.91 -3.99 -11.70
N THR A 191 -23.75 -3.23 -12.78
CA THR A 191 -22.95 -3.65 -13.92
C THR A 191 -21.48 -3.36 -13.66
N PRO A 192 -20.61 -4.38 -13.53
CA PRO A 192 -19.18 -4.19 -13.31
C PRO A 192 -18.49 -3.32 -14.36
N ILE A 193 -17.44 -2.65 -13.96
CA ILE A 193 -16.62 -1.82 -14.86
C ILE A 193 -15.57 -2.72 -15.54
N GLY A 194 -15.53 -2.67 -16.87
CA GLY A 194 -14.63 -3.46 -17.71
C GLY A 194 -15.18 -4.85 -18.03
N THR A 195 -14.70 -5.42 -19.10
CA THR A 195 -14.93 -6.79 -19.55
C THR A 195 -13.61 -7.43 -19.96
N TYR A 196 -13.60 -8.69 -20.32
CA TYR A 196 -12.41 -9.36 -20.84
C TYR A 196 -11.85 -8.66 -22.08
N GLU A 197 -12.71 -8.19 -22.99
CA GLU A 197 -12.35 -7.48 -24.22
C GLU A 197 -12.03 -6.01 -23.97
N ASN A 198 -12.76 -5.35 -23.05
CA ASN A 198 -12.70 -3.93 -22.80
C ASN A 198 -12.32 -3.64 -21.34
N GLN A 199 -11.03 -3.69 -21.07
CA GLN A 199 -10.48 -3.62 -19.70
C GLN A 199 -10.31 -2.17 -19.26
N PHE A 200 -10.56 -1.89 -17.99
CA PHE A 200 -10.22 -0.58 -17.41
C PHE A 200 -8.69 -0.45 -17.29
N SER A 201 -8.15 0.68 -17.77
CA SER A 201 -6.69 0.94 -17.81
C SER A 201 -6.29 2.32 -17.29
N GLY A 202 -7.16 2.99 -16.54
CA GLY A 202 -6.92 4.31 -15.96
C GLY A 202 -6.45 4.26 -14.50
N ILE A 203 -6.43 5.44 -13.90
CA ILE A 203 -6.32 5.59 -12.44
C ILE A 203 -7.73 5.86 -11.89
N PHE A 204 -8.22 5.00 -11.00
CA PHE A 204 -9.43 5.24 -10.22
C PHE A 204 -9.01 5.58 -8.78
N ASP A 205 -9.19 6.82 -8.42
CA ASP A 205 -8.86 7.34 -7.08
C ASP A 205 -10.15 7.71 -6.35
N GLY A 206 -10.50 6.90 -5.37
CA GLY A 206 -11.67 7.18 -4.54
C GLY A 206 -11.53 8.39 -3.62
N ASN A 207 -10.33 8.98 -3.51
CA ASN A 207 -10.09 10.20 -2.72
C ASN A 207 -10.57 10.10 -1.25
N GLY A 208 -10.57 8.89 -0.68
CA GLY A 208 -11.05 8.59 0.65
C GLY A 208 -12.55 8.30 0.76
N HIS A 209 -13.31 8.36 -0.35
CA HIS A 209 -14.75 8.11 -0.35
C HIS A 209 -15.11 6.63 -0.32
N ILE A 210 -16.36 6.36 0.03
CA ILE A 210 -16.93 5.03 0.21
C ILE A 210 -17.97 4.74 -0.87
N ILE A 211 -17.93 3.54 -1.44
CA ILE A 211 -18.96 2.98 -2.30
C ILE A 211 -19.76 1.97 -1.46
N SER A 212 -21.04 2.23 -1.27
CA SER A 212 -21.89 1.42 -0.39
C SER A 212 -23.04 0.78 -1.15
N ASN A 213 -23.61 -0.26 -0.56
CA ASN A 213 -24.82 -0.91 -1.02
C ASN A 213 -24.72 -1.43 -2.48
N MET A 214 -23.55 -1.95 -2.83
CA MET A 214 -23.34 -2.58 -4.14
C MET A 214 -23.88 -4.01 -4.11
N TYR A 215 -24.82 -4.30 -4.99
CA TYR A 215 -25.31 -5.66 -5.24
C TYR A 215 -24.84 -6.13 -6.61
N ILE A 216 -24.09 -7.21 -6.66
CA ILE A 216 -23.67 -7.86 -7.91
C ILE A 216 -24.05 -9.33 -7.85
N ASN A 217 -24.72 -9.81 -8.90
CA ASN A 217 -25.06 -11.23 -9.07
C ASN A 217 -24.84 -11.59 -10.54
N GLU A 218 -23.63 -12.01 -10.86
CA GLU A 218 -23.20 -12.30 -12.22
C GLU A 218 -22.94 -13.80 -12.41
N GLU A 219 -22.93 -14.26 -13.66
CA GLU A 219 -22.65 -15.63 -13.97
C GLU A 219 -21.14 -15.90 -13.86
N GLU A 220 -20.30 -15.06 -14.48
CA GLU A 220 -18.87 -15.31 -14.57
C GLU A 220 -18.09 -14.56 -13.49
N ARG A 221 -17.82 -13.31 -13.68
CA ARG A 221 -17.01 -12.49 -12.76
C ARG A 221 -17.85 -11.43 -12.10
N ALA A 222 -17.58 -11.17 -10.85
CA ALA A 222 -18.30 -10.20 -10.06
C ALA A 222 -17.34 -9.36 -9.23
N GLY A 223 -17.35 -8.04 -9.45
CA GLY A 223 -16.57 -7.05 -8.73
C GLY A 223 -16.97 -5.64 -9.12
N LEU A 224 -16.52 -4.62 -8.39
CA LEU A 224 -16.69 -3.25 -8.87
C LEU A 224 -16.08 -3.11 -10.27
N PHE A 225 -14.90 -3.69 -10.46
CA PHE A 225 -14.26 -3.93 -11.76
C PHE A 225 -14.31 -5.43 -12.08
N ASP A 226 -14.89 -5.82 -13.21
CA ASP A 226 -14.83 -7.18 -13.71
C ASP A 226 -13.39 -7.48 -14.18
N TYR A 227 -12.87 -6.62 -15.05
CA TYR A 227 -11.54 -6.79 -15.61
C TYR A 227 -10.78 -5.46 -15.66
N SER A 228 -9.52 -5.47 -15.17
CA SER A 228 -8.68 -4.29 -15.18
C SER A 228 -7.24 -4.63 -15.58
N SER A 229 -6.59 -3.73 -16.33
CA SER A 229 -5.22 -3.97 -16.82
C SER A 229 -4.44 -2.67 -16.93
N ASN A 230 -3.15 -2.70 -16.54
CA ASN A 230 -2.29 -1.51 -16.53
C ASN A 230 -2.93 -0.30 -15.80
N SER A 231 -3.53 -0.55 -14.67
CA SER A 231 -4.35 0.41 -13.94
C SER A 231 -3.89 0.61 -12.49
N THR A 232 -4.38 1.68 -11.89
CA THR A 232 -4.25 1.92 -10.45
C THR A 232 -5.62 2.16 -9.86
N LEU A 233 -6.00 1.35 -8.86
CA LEU A 233 -7.23 1.51 -8.09
C LEU A 233 -6.83 1.83 -6.66
N LYS A 234 -7.27 2.96 -6.11
CA LYS A 234 -6.77 3.40 -4.81
C LYS A 234 -7.71 4.31 -4.03
N ASN A 235 -7.45 4.40 -2.70
CA ASN A 235 -8.03 5.36 -1.77
C ASN A 235 -9.56 5.32 -1.67
N PHE A 236 -10.17 4.15 -1.55
CA PHE A 236 -11.62 4.01 -1.34
C PHE A 236 -12.00 2.81 -0.49
N GLY A 237 -13.24 2.83 0.00
CA GLY A 237 -13.85 1.71 0.70
C GLY A 237 -15.03 1.12 -0.06
N ILE A 238 -15.24 -0.18 0.08
CA ILE A 238 -16.49 -0.86 -0.27
C ILE A 238 -17.19 -1.25 1.03
N ASN A 239 -18.44 -0.82 1.20
CA ASN A 239 -19.15 -1.05 2.44
C ASN A 239 -20.57 -1.62 2.19
N ASN A 240 -21.04 -2.44 3.14
CA ASN A 240 -22.39 -2.99 3.13
C ASN A 240 -22.83 -3.49 1.73
N SER A 241 -22.07 -4.41 1.15
CA SER A 241 -22.25 -4.85 -0.24
C SER A 241 -22.30 -6.37 -0.32
N TYR A 242 -22.96 -6.90 -1.36
CA TYR A 242 -23.07 -8.33 -1.62
C TYR A 242 -22.66 -8.62 -3.05
N ILE A 243 -21.64 -9.43 -3.23
CA ILE A 243 -21.08 -9.77 -4.53
C ILE A 243 -21.11 -11.28 -4.73
N LYS A 244 -21.78 -11.70 -5.80
CA LYS A 244 -21.94 -13.12 -6.14
C LYS A 244 -21.50 -13.43 -7.55
N SER A 245 -20.76 -14.52 -7.70
CA SER A 245 -20.47 -15.17 -8.99
C SER A 245 -20.89 -16.62 -8.97
N SER A 246 -21.57 -17.07 -10.03
CA SER A 246 -22.06 -18.44 -10.13
C SER A 246 -21.03 -19.41 -10.71
N THR A 247 -20.01 -18.95 -11.44
CA THR A 247 -19.08 -19.83 -12.17
C THR A 247 -17.61 -19.52 -12.02
N LEU A 248 -17.21 -18.22 -11.92
CA LEU A 248 -15.80 -17.82 -11.91
C LEU A 248 -15.42 -17.05 -10.63
N ALA A 249 -14.97 -15.81 -10.73
CA ALA A 249 -14.40 -15.04 -9.64
C ALA A 249 -15.42 -14.07 -9.02
N ALA A 250 -15.40 -13.94 -7.69
CA ALA A 250 -16.14 -12.92 -6.97
C ALA A 250 -15.18 -12.18 -6.03
N ALA A 251 -15.12 -10.84 -6.16
CA ALA A 251 -14.32 -10.00 -5.28
C ALA A 251 -14.96 -8.61 -5.15
N SER A 252 -14.69 -7.91 -4.05
CA SER A 252 -15.35 -6.60 -3.85
C SER A 252 -14.83 -5.53 -4.82
N VAL A 253 -13.55 -5.55 -5.16
CA VAL A 253 -12.91 -4.49 -5.96
C VAL A 253 -12.67 -4.93 -7.39
N VAL A 254 -11.92 -5.99 -7.61
CA VAL A 254 -11.60 -6.45 -8.97
C VAL A 254 -11.59 -7.96 -9.06
N ALA A 255 -12.39 -8.51 -9.96
CA ALA A 255 -12.48 -9.96 -10.14
C ALA A 255 -11.23 -10.53 -10.82
N GLU A 256 -10.72 -9.87 -11.85
CA GLU A 256 -9.47 -10.28 -12.52
C GLU A 256 -8.66 -9.08 -13.00
N GLY A 257 -7.32 -9.13 -12.86
CA GLY A 257 -6.49 -8.00 -13.25
C GLY A 257 -5.02 -8.32 -13.53
N PHE A 258 -4.45 -7.59 -14.51
CA PHE A 258 -3.07 -7.74 -14.94
C PHE A 258 -2.31 -6.42 -14.90
N SER A 259 -1.09 -6.43 -14.35
CA SER A 259 -0.26 -5.22 -14.20
C SER A 259 -0.99 -4.10 -13.47
N ILE A 260 -1.71 -4.44 -12.38
CA ILE A 260 -2.50 -3.49 -11.62
C ILE A 260 -1.85 -3.13 -10.29
N THR A 261 -2.20 -1.96 -9.78
CA THR A 261 -1.86 -1.51 -8.44
C THR A 261 -3.14 -1.31 -7.64
N LEU A 262 -3.26 -1.99 -6.50
CA LEU A 262 -4.31 -1.76 -5.50
C LEU A 262 -3.66 -1.15 -4.25
N LYS A 263 -4.18 0.00 -3.80
CA LYS A 263 -3.57 0.70 -2.68
C LYS A 263 -4.58 1.45 -1.82
N ASN A 264 -4.45 1.36 -0.50
CA ASN A 264 -5.31 2.06 0.47
C ASN A 264 -6.80 1.75 0.24
N ILE A 265 -7.17 0.48 0.19
CA ILE A 265 -8.53 0.02 -0.07
C ILE A 265 -9.00 -0.87 1.07
N TYR A 266 -10.27 -0.75 1.44
CA TYR A 266 -10.89 -1.73 2.31
C TYR A 266 -12.22 -2.26 1.76
N SER A 267 -12.61 -3.42 2.26
CA SER A 267 -13.90 -4.02 1.95
C SER A 267 -14.59 -4.51 3.23
N ASN A 268 -15.88 -4.20 3.31
CA ASN A 268 -16.82 -4.82 4.22
C ASN A 268 -18.02 -5.35 3.41
N ALA A 269 -17.71 -6.27 2.50
CA ALA A 269 -18.71 -6.89 1.62
C ALA A 269 -18.84 -8.38 1.91
N THR A 270 -20.03 -8.91 1.76
CA THR A 270 -20.24 -10.36 1.70
C THR A 270 -19.94 -10.86 0.30
N ILE A 271 -19.02 -11.80 0.18
CA ILE A 271 -18.61 -12.42 -1.07
C ILE A 271 -19.13 -13.86 -1.10
N ASP A 272 -19.85 -14.20 -2.16
CA ASP A 272 -20.40 -15.54 -2.40
C ASP A 272 -19.98 -16.02 -3.79
N GLY A 273 -19.03 -16.90 -3.89
CA GLY A 273 -18.50 -17.29 -5.17
C GLY A 273 -18.20 -18.78 -5.30
N LYS A 274 -17.99 -19.20 -6.55
CA LYS A 274 -17.81 -20.61 -6.89
C LYS A 274 -16.39 -21.00 -7.25
N LYS A 275 -15.54 -20.02 -7.62
CA LYS A 275 -14.13 -20.26 -7.85
C LYS A 275 -13.31 -19.27 -7.00
N ASN A 276 -12.53 -18.39 -7.53
CA ASN A 276 -11.78 -17.43 -6.73
C ASN A 276 -12.74 -16.45 -6.04
N SER A 277 -12.99 -16.64 -4.75
CA SER A 277 -13.92 -15.84 -3.95
C SER A 277 -13.15 -15.11 -2.88
N ASP A 278 -13.10 -13.75 -2.97
CA ASP A 278 -12.06 -13.03 -2.29
C ASP A 278 -12.52 -11.65 -1.79
N GLY A 279 -12.05 -11.28 -0.61
CA GLY A 279 -12.50 -10.06 0.03
C GLY A 279 -12.22 -8.80 -0.80
N ILE A 280 -11.07 -8.72 -1.48
CA ILE A 280 -10.66 -7.55 -2.26
C ILE A 280 -10.50 -7.87 -3.74
N ALA A 281 -9.72 -8.88 -4.09
CA ALA A 281 -9.37 -9.16 -5.48
C ALA A 281 -9.32 -10.66 -5.77
N GLY A 282 -9.82 -11.07 -6.93
CA GLY A 282 -9.87 -12.46 -7.34
C GLY A 282 -8.53 -12.98 -7.85
N ALA A 283 -8.28 -12.91 -9.15
CA ALA A 283 -7.01 -13.34 -9.75
C ALA A 283 -6.20 -12.15 -10.25
N ILE A 284 -5.04 -11.89 -9.67
CA ILE A 284 -4.29 -10.65 -9.86
C ILE A 284 -2.82 -10.91 -10.19
N ALA A 285 -2.33 -10.20 -11.22
CA ALA A 285 -0.91 -9.93 -11.42
C ALA A 285 -0.63 -8.44 -11.17
N GLY A 286 0.14 -8.12 -10.11
CA GLY A 286 0.38 -6.72 -9.75
C GLY A 286 0.82 -6.50 -8.30
N ASN A 287 0.69 -5.26 -7.85
CA ASN A 287 1.10 -4.84 -6.52
C ASN A 287 -0.11 -4.44 -5.67
N ILE A 288 -0.24 -5.05 -4.53
CA ILE A 288 -1.29 -4.80 -3.55
C ILE A 288 -0.65 -4.30 -2.26
N SER A 289 -1.11 -3.16 -1.75
CA SER A 289 -0.56 -2.59 -0.51
C SER A 289 -1.58 -1.80 0.28
N ASN A 290 -1.46 -1.86 1.60
CA ASN A 290 -2.31 -1.13 2.54
C ASN A 290 -3.80 -1.42 2.31
N VAL A 291 -4.14 -2.70 2.15
CA VAL A 291 -5.53 -3.13 1.95
C VAL A 291 -5.98 -4.02 3.10
N TYR A 292 -7.29 -4.01 3.39
CA TYR A 292 -7.82 -4.89 4.40
C TYR A 292 -9.27 -5.31 4.13
N ASN A 293 -9.61 -6.49 4.64
CA ASN A 293 -10.94 -7.06 4.52
C ASN A 293 -11.60 -7.24 5.88
N LEU A 294 -12.81 -6.76 5.99
CA LEU A 294 -13.71 -6.90 7.14
C LEU A 294 -14.92 -7.78 6.85
N GLY A 295 -15.21 -8.02 5.56
CA GLY A 295 -16.42 -8.69 5.11
C GLY A 295 -16.22 -10.20 4.90
N THR A 296 -17.27 -10.97 5.09
CA THR A 296 -17.24 -12.45 5.01
C THR A 296 -17.00 -12.94 3.58
N VAL A 297 -16.18 -13.97 3.44
CA VAL A 297 -15.96 -14.66 2.17
C VAL A 297 -16.50 -16.09 2.26
N ASN A 298 -17.42 -16.43 1.37
CA ASN A 298 -17.99 -17.75 1.23
C ASN A 298 -17.64 -18.34 -0.14
N SER A 299 -16.88 -19.42 -0.16
CA SER A 299 -16.50 -20.11 -1.39
C SER A 299 -16.84 -21.60 -1.29
N ASN A 300 -17.78 -22.04 -2.13
CA ASN A 300 -18.07 -23.47 -2.30
C ASN A 300 -17.21 -24.11 -3.41
N SER A 301 -15.99 -23.68 -3.55
CA SER A 301 -15.15 -23.82 -4.73
C SER A 301 -14.16 -24.96 -4.65
N THR A 302 -13.73 -25.40 -5.83
CA THR A 302 -12.53 -26.21 -6.05
C THR A 302 -11.28 -25.37 -6.33
N GLN A 303 -11.35 -24.06 -6.12
CA GLN A 303 -10.24 -23.11 -6.27
C GLN A 303 -10.12 -22.22 -5.03
N PHE A 304 -9.28 -21.19 -5.07
CA PHE A 304 -8.88 -20.43 -3.91
C PHE A 304 -9.99 -19.53 -3.36
N ALA A 305 -9.94 -19.33 -2.06
CA ALA A 305 -10.67 -18.28 -1.35
C ALA A 305 -9.68 -17.52 -0.46
N ALA A 306 -9.86 -16.22 -0.31
CA ALA A 306 -8.98 -15.44 0.55
C ALA A 306 -9.62 -14.17 1.12
N GLY A 307 -9.00 -13.66 2.19
CA GLY A 307 -9.41 -12.38 2.75
C GLY A 307 -9.02 -11.20 1.84
N VAL A 308 -7.89 -11.28 1.13
CA VAL A 308 -7.40 -10.17 0.29
C VAL A 308 -7.35 -10.58 -1.18
N VAL A 309 -6.58 -11.60 -1.55
CA VAL A 309 -6.40 -12.01 -2.95
C VAL A 309 -6.53 -13.51 -3.09
N GLY A 310 -7.42 -13.97 -3.96
CA GLY A 310 -7.60 -15.40 -4.22
C GLY A 310 -6.41 -16.04 -4.88
N TYR A 311 -6.00 -15.52 -6.01
CA TYR A 311 -4.83 -16.00 -6.72
C TYR A 311 -3.89 -14.87 -7.10
N LEU A 312 -2.75 -14.81 -6.43
CA LEU A 312 -1.70 -13.85 -6.76
C LEU A 312 -0.80 -14.44 -7.84
N MET A 313 -1.08 -14.06 -9.07
CA MET A 313 -0.35 -14.51 -10.26
C MET A 313 1.04 -13.87 -10.34
N TRP A 314 1.93 -14.49 -11.07
CA TRP A 314 3.30 -14.07 -11.39
C TRP A 314 4.20 -13.84 -10.15
N SER A 315 5.40 -14.31 -10.26
CA SER A 315 6.41 -14.19 -9.19
C SER A 315 6.85 -12.76 -8.88
N SER A 316 6.65 -11.84 -9.82
CA SER A 316 6.91 -10.41 -9.63
C SER A 316 5.81 -9.69 -8.83
N SER A 317 4.64 -10.33 -8.67
CA SER A 317 3.53 -9.77 -7.91
C SER A 317 3.82 -9.70 -6.42
N LYS A 318 3.10 -8.83 -5.73
CA LYS A 318 3.34 -8.60 -4.31
C LYS A 318 2.06 -8.20 -3.56
N VAL A 319 1.87 -8.78 -2.37
CA VAL A 319 0.97 -8.26 -1.34
C VAL A 319 1.81 -7.79 -0.16
N LYS A 320 1.62 -6.57 0.28
CA LYS A 320 2.34 -6.02 1.43
C LYS A 320 1.47 -5.14 2.33
N ASN A 321 1.83 -5.05 3.61
CA ASN A 321 1.22 -4.13 4.57
C ASN A 321 -0.31 -4.24 4.59
N SER A 322 -0.84 -5.46 4.67
CA SER A 322 -2.27 -5.74 4.50
C SER A 322 -2.76 -6.69 5.57
N TYR A 323 -4.06 -6.65 5.87
CA TYR A 323 -4.61 -7.54 6.88
C TYR A 323 -6.03 -8.01 6.57
N ASN A 324 -6.44 -9.09 7.24
CA ASN A 324 -7.80 -9.63 7.20
C ASN A 324 -8.34 -9.81 8.62
N VAL A 325 -9.57 -9.39 8.83
CA VAL A 325 -10.33 -9.62 10.06
C VAL A 325 -11.48 -10.59 9.82
N ALA A 326 -11.86 -10.71 8.57
CA ALA A 326 -13.05 -11.43 8.15
C ALA A 326 -12.92 -12.95 8.24
N LYS A 327 -14.06 -13.61 8.32
CA LYS A 327 -14.18 -15.04 8.27
C LYS A 327 -14.18 -15.54 6.82
N ILE A 328 -13.32 -16.51 6.55
CA ILE A 328 -13.12 -17.09 5.22
C ILE A 328 -13.60 -18.54 5.26
N TYR A 329 -14.54 -18.88 4.40
CA TYR A 329 -14.96 -20.24 4.13
C TYR A 329 -14.51 -20.64 2.74
N GLY A 330 -13.71 -21.68 2.64
CA GLY A 330 -13.24 -22.20 1.35
C GLY A 330 -13.17 -23.71 1.35
N SER A 331 -13.65 -24.34 0.27
CA SER A 331 -13.57 -25.80 0.16
C SER A 331 -12.17 -26.29 -0.24
N TYR A 332 -11.38 -25.44 -0.90
CA TYR A 332 -10.06 -25.80 -1.38
C TYR A 332 -9.03 -24.74 -1.00
N GLU A 333 -8.10 -25.09 -0.15
CA GLU A 333 -6.90 -24.34 0.27
C GLU A 333 -7.11 -22.82 0.44
N PRO A 334 -8.07 -22.37 1.29
CA PRO A 334 -8.27 -20.94 1.54
C PRO A 334 -7.11 -20.34 2.33
N GLY A 335 -6.87 -19.03 2.12
CA GLY A 335 -5.89 -18.27 2.87
C GLY A 335 -6.49 -17.06 3.58
N GLY A 336 -5.99 -16.73 4.77
CA GLY A 336 -6.42 -15.52 5.48
C GLY A 336 -6.13 -14.25 4.69
N ILE A 337 -5.00 -14.22 3.97
CA ILE A 337 -4.58 -13.11 3.11
C ILE A 337 -4.59 -13.50 1.64
N VAL A 338 -3.93 -14.59 1.27
CA VAL A 338 -3.81 -15.03 -0.13
C VAL A 338 -4.21 -16.50 -0.23
N GLY A 339 -5.06 -16.84 -1.18
CA GLY A 339 -5.44 -18.22 -1.44
C GLY A 339 -4.30 -19.02 -2.06
N GLY A 340 -3.87 -18.65 -3.27
CA GLY A 340 -2.74 -19.29 -3.94
C GLY A 340 -1.70 -18.30 -4.46
N SER A 341 -0.40 -18.63 -4.37
CA SER A 341 0.65 -17.69 -4.78
C SER A 341 1.98 -18.32 -5.16
N PRO A 342 2.59 -17.89 -6.29
CA PRO A 342 4.01 -18.03 -6.57
C PRO A 342 4.83 -16.77 -6.20
N ALA A 343 4.26 -15.78 -5.50
CA ALA A 343 4.73 -14.41 -5.39
C ALA A 343 5.26 -14.03 -3.99
N GLN A 344 5.31 -12.73 -3.70
CA GLN A 344 5.80 -12.18 -2.43
C GLN A 344 4.65 -11.70 -1.54
N ILE A 345 4.64 -12.15 -0.30
CA ILE A 345 3.67 -11.78 0.74
C ILE A 345 4.46 -11.27 1.93
N LEU A 346 4.33 -9.98 2.24
CA LEU A 346 5.23 -9.28 3.16
C LEU A 346 4.46 -8.39 4.14
N ASN A 347 4.82 -8.42 5.41
CA ASN A 347 4.25 -7.54 6.43
C ASN A 347 2.72 -7.61 6.46
N VAL A 348 2.17 -8.80 6.65
CA VAL A 348 0.74 -9.03 6.66
C VAL A 348 0.31 -9.74 7.93
N TYR A 349 -0.96 -9.58 8.31
CA TYR A 349 -1.50 -10.36 9.41
C TYR A 349 -2.97 -10.75 9.19
N ASN A 350 -3.37 -11.84 9.84
CA ASN A 350 -4.74 -12.34 9.82
C ASN A 350 -5.28 -12.51 11.23
N LEU A 351 -6.45 -11.96 11.47
CA LEU A 351 -7.24 -12.11 12.69
C LEU A 351 -8.44 -13.02 12.46
N GLY A 352 -8.87 -13.17 11.21
CA GLY A 352 -10.06 -13.89 10.82
C GLY A 352 -9.89 -15.41 10.88
N VAL A 353 -11.01 -16.10 11.06
CA VAL A 353 -11.05 -17.56 11.02
C VAL A 353 -11.04 -18.04 9.57
N VAL A 354 -10.16 -18.99 9.26
CA VAL A 354 -10.09 -19.65 7.95
C VAL A 354 -10.59 -21.08 8.08
N LEU A 355 -11.75 -21.35 7.52
CA LEU A 355 -12.38 -22.67 7.54
C LEU A 355 -12.23 -23.36 6.19
N SER A 356 -11.68 -24.55 6.20
CA SER A 356 -11.39 -25.34 5.00
C SER A 356 -11.94 -26.77 5.11
N SER A 357 -12.23 -27.37 3.95
CA SER A 357 -12.48 -28.81 3.83
C SER A 357 -11.21 -29.60 3.50
N SER A 358 -10.08 -28.91 3.23
CA SER A 358 -8.82 -29.55 2.86
C SER A 358 -7.64 -29.06 3.68
N ALA A 359 -7.03 -27.89 3.34
CA ALA A 359 -5.83 -27.36 3.98
C ALA A 359 -5.84 -25.83 3.93
N GLY A 360 -6.50 -25.18 4.88
CA GLY A 360 -6.51 -23.73 4.99
C GLY A 360 -5.27 -23.19 5.68
N GLY A 361 -4.71 -22.06 5.19
CA GLY A 361 -3.59 -21.36 5.82
C GLY A 361 -4.00 -20.03 6.45
N GLY A 362 -3.48 -19.74 7.64
CA GLY A 362 -3.77 -18.49 8.33
C GLY A 362 -3.35 -17.24 7.52
N ILE A 363 -2.30 -17.35 6.71
CA ILE A 363 -1.84 -16.32 5.80
C ILE A 363 -2.03 -16.75 4.34
N VAL A 364 -1.52 -17.91 3.95
CA VAL A 364 -1.55 -18.40 2.58
C VAL A 364 -2.15 -19.79 2.51
N GLY A 365 -3.14 -20.00 1.66
CA GLY A 365 -3.70 -21.32 1.41
C GLY A 365 -2.70 -22.26 0.74
N GLN A 366 -2.18 -21.86 -0.44
CA GLN A 366 -1.22 -22.66 -1.20
C GLN A 366 -0.05 -21.85 -1.74
N LEU A 367 1.16 -22.35 -1.56
CA LEU A 367 2.38 -21.82 -2.20
C LEU A 367 2.80 -22.71 -3.38
N TYR A 368 3.13 -22.08 -4.51
CA TYR A 368 3.59 -22.75 -5.72
C TYR A 368 5.09 -22.55 -5.95
N ASP A 369 5.78 -23.63 -6.32
CA ASP A 369 7.22 -23.65 -6.64
C ASP A 369 7.52 -23.18 -8.07
N LEU A 370 7.15 -21.97 -8.44
CA LEU A 370 7.53 -21.45 -9.75
C LEU A 370 8.84 -20.62 -9.70
N THR A 371 9.09 -19.87 -8.61
CA THR A 371 10.20 -18.91 -8.56
C THR A 371 10.61 -18.50 -7.15
N SER A 372 10.62 -19.40 -6.20
CA SER A 372 10.97 -19.12 -4.80
C SER A 372 10.06 -18.06 -4.15
N PRO A 373 8.77 -18.34 -3.98
CA PRO A 373 7.83 -17.44 -3.33
C PRO A 373 8.28 -17.12 -1.90
N LYS A 374 7.90 -15.95 -1.40
CA LYS A 374 8.32 -15.46 -0.10
C LYS A 374 7.11 -15.12 0.77
N VAL A 375 7.13 -15.58 2.02
CA VAL A 375 6.24 -15.11 3.08
C VAL A 375 7.10 -14.61 4.23
N HIS A 376 7.11 -13.33 4.46
CA HIS A 376 8.00 -12.70 5.45
C HIS A 376 7.25 -11.73 6.36
N ASN A 377 7.70 -11.68 7.61
CA ASN A 377 7.25 -10.69 8.58
C ASN A 377 5.72 -10.71 8.73
N SER A 378 5.18 -11.88 9.02
CA SER A 378 3.73 -12.06 9.04
C SER A 378 3.29 -12.79 10.30
N TYR A 379 2.06 -12.53 10.74
CA TYR A 379 1.51 -13.29 11.83
C TYR A 379 0.02 -13.61 11.67
N ASN A 380 -0.42 -14.67 12.33
CA ASN A 380 -1.82 -15.13 12.35
C ASN A 380 -2.28 -15.38 13.78
N ILE A 381 -3.43 -14.82 14.16
CA ILE A 381 -4.11 -15.14 15.41
C ILE A 381 -5.49 -15.78 15.19
N GLY A 382 -5.93 -15.89 13.94
CA GLY A 382 -7.16 -16.58 13.57
C GLY A 382 -6.96 -18.11 13.52
N THR A 383 -8.04 -18.86 13.72
CA THR A 383 -8.01 -20.33 13.55
C THR A 383 -7.85 -20.71 12.09
N ALA A 384 -6.96 -21.66 11.80
CA ALA A 384 -6.73 -22.24 10.49
C ALA A 384 -6.15 -23.65 10.63
N ASP A 385 -6.08 -24.44 9.54
CA ASP A 385 -5.41 -25.75 9.55
C ASP A 385 -3.89 -25.59 9.70
N GLY A 386 -3.29 -24.71 8.87
CA GLY A 386 -1.90 -24.25 9.00
C GLY A 386 -1.83 -22.84 9.57
N GLY A 387 -1.01 -22.63 10.60
CA GLY A 387 -0.87 -21.32 11.25
C GLY A 387 -0.50 -20.20 10.27
N ILE A 388 0.36 -20.50 9.30
CA ILE A 388 0.81 -19.57 8.26
C ILE A 388 0.43 -20.11 6.87
N VAL A 389 0.79 -21.35 6.54
CA VAL A 389 0.61 -21.92 5.21
C VAL A 389 -0.22 -23.21 5.30
N GLY A 390 -1.24 -23.32 4.47
CA GLY A 390 -2.02 -24.54 4.34
C GLY A 390 -1.25 -25.62 3.59
N ASN A 391 -0.93 -25.37 2.32
CA ASN A 391 -0.28 -26.34 1.45
C ASN A 391 0.95 -25.75 0.75
N ILE A 392 2.00 -26.57 0.65
CA ILE A 392 3.16 -26.31 -0.20
C ILE A 392 3.16 -27.34 -1.32
N ASN A 393 2.93 -26.86 -2.54
CA ASN A 393 2.96 -27.72 -3.71
C ASN A 393 4.40 -27.86 -4.20
N GLN A 394 4.97 -29.08 -4.05
CA GLN A 394 6.33 -29.48 -4.45
C GLN A 394 7.47 -29.03 -3.49
N ASN A 395 8.65 -28.84 -3.98
CA ASN A 395 9.93 -28.85 -3.26
C ASN A 395 10.05 -27.75 -2.17
N GLN A 396 9.91 -28.10 -0.90
CA GLN A 396 9.97 -27.20 0.27
C GLN A 396 11.25 -26.33 0.31
N SER A 397 12.36 -26.80 -0.25
CA SER A 397 13.65 -26.09 -0.23
C SER A 397 13.68 -24.79 -1.04
N LYS A 398 12.68 -24.52 -1.87
CA LYS A 398 12.61 -23.33 -2.72
C LYS A 398 11.76 -22.20 -2.12
N PHE A 399 10.98 -22.49 -1.09
CA PHE A 399 10.16 -21.48 -0.43
C PHE A 399 10.99 -20.69 0.59
N LYS A 400 10.79 -19.38 0.64
CA LYS A 400 11.43 -18.51 1.63
C LYS A 400 10.38 -18.06 2.64
N LEU A 401 10.31 -18.77 3.75
CA LEU A 401 9.54 -18.38 4.91
C LEU A 401 10.50 -17.78 5.93
N GLU A 402 10.19 -16.59 6.48
CA GLU A 402 11.07 -15.91 7.41
C GLU A 402 10.26 -14.98 8.33
N ASN A 403 10.49 -15.05 9.62
CA ASN A 403 9.82 -14.23 10.63
C ASN A 403 8.30 -14.34 10.57
N ASN A 404 7.77 -15.57 10.56
CA ASN A 404 6.33 -15.81 10.57
C ASN A 404 5.90 -16.49 11.86
N TYR A 405 4.83 -16.00 12.45
CA TYR A 405 4.36 -16.44 13.76
C TYR A 405 2.86 -16.69 13.78
N TYR A 406 2.42 -17.63 14.60
CA TYR A 406 1.00 -17.84 14.83
C TYR A 406 0.68 -18.07 16.31
N LEU A 407 -0.54 -17.72 16.71
CA LEU A 407 -0.99 -17.87 18.07
C LEU A 407 -1.17 -19.35 18.41
N THR A 408 -0.53 -19.81 19.47
CA THR A 408 -0.66 -21.18 19.98
C THR A 408 -2.12 -21.55 20.22
N GLY A 409 -2.53 -22.73 19.74
CA GLY A 409 -3.90 -23.21 19.83
C GLY A 409 -4.82 -22.83 18.67
N THR A 410 -4.37 -21.97 17.75
CA THR A 410 -5.14 -21.62 16.54
C THR A 410 -4.84 -22.54 15.36
N ALA A 411 -3.72 -23.24 15.38
CA ALA A 411 -3.35 -24.28 14.42
C ALA A 411 -2.45 -25.33 15.09
N SER A 412 -2.39 -26.55 14.51
CA SER A 412 -1.50 -27.61 15.00
C SER A 412 -0.07 -27.48 14.49
N TYR A 413 0.11 -26.86 13.34
CA TYR A 413 1.41 -26.67 12.67
C TYR A 413 1.42 -25.32 11.98
N GLY A 414 2.61 -24.72 11.83
CA GLY A 414 2.79 -23.51 11.02
C GLY A 414 2.54 -23.76 9.54
N ILE A 415 2.95 -24.95 9.05
CA ILE A 415 2.73 -25.44 7.68
C ILE A 415 1.97 -26.77 7.78
N PHE A 416 0.71 -26.78 7.38
CA PHE A 416 -0.16 -27.94 7.58
C PHE A 416 0.25 -29.16 6.72
N SER A 417 0.51 -28.98 5.43
CA SER A 417 0.81 -30.08 4.51
C SER A 417 2.07 -30.88 4.87
N THR A 418 3.07 -30.21 5.47
CA THR A 418 4.33 -30.85 5.88
C THR A 418 4.38 -31.19 7.37
N LYS A 419 3.38 -30.77 8.13
CA LYS A 419 3.33 -30.87 9.60
C LYS A 419 4.58 -30.30 10.26
N SER A 420 4.99 -29.11 9.81
CA SER A 420 6.22 -28.42 10.23
C SER A 420 5.93 -27.05 10.80
N ASN A 421 6.82 -26.59 11.70
CA ASN A 421 6.87 -25.21 12.20
C ASN A 421 8.10 -24.45 11.67
N ASP A 422 8.77 -24.96 10.64
CA ASP A 422 9.96 -24.34 10.08
C ASP A 422 9.68 -22.93 9.56
N ASN A 423 10.24 -21.90 10.22
CA ASN A 423 10.01 -20.49 9.91
C ASN A 423 8.53 -20.04 9.96
N ALA A 424 7.72 -20.76 10.73
CA ALA A 424 6.30 -20.50 10.99
C ALA A 424 6.01 -20.97 12.43
N GLU A 425 6.40 -20.17 13.42
CA GLU A 425 6.53 -20.59 14.81
C GLU A 425 5.28 -20.29 15.65
N PRO A 426 4.83 -21.22 16.53
CA PRO A 426 3.77 -20.92 17.48
C PRO A 426 4.29 -20.07 18.65
N LEU A 427 3.53 -19.06 19.03
CA LEU A 427 3.79 -18.25 20.21
C LEU A 427 2.55 -18.15 21.10
N SER A 428 2.75 -18.04 22.41
CA SER A 428 1.67 -17.78 23.35
C SER A 428 1.12 -16.33 23.18
N ALA A 429 -0.04 -16.06 23.75
CA ALA A 429 -0.64 -14.73 23.71
C ALA A 429 0.26 -13.66 24.35
N ASP A 430 1.00 -14.01 25.39
CA ASP A 430 1.91 -13.08 26.10
C ASP A 430 3.21 -12.83 25.29
N GLU A 431 3.60 -13.75 24.43
CA GLU A 431 4.79 -13.62 23.57
C GLU A 431 4.52 -12.88 22.26
N MET A 432 3.31 -13.01 21.70
CA MET A 432 2.94 -12.43 20.42
C MET A 432 3.18 -10.91 20.30
N PRO A 433 2.98 -10.04 21.31
CA PRO A 433 3.33 -8.64 21.19
C PRO A 433 4.82 -8.38 20.92
N SER A 434 5.71 -9.26 21.41
CA SER A 434 7.16 -9.11 21.28
C SER A 434 7.68 -9.35 19.86
N VAL A 435 6.88 -9.99 18.97
CA VAL A 435 7.30 -10.29 17.58
C VAL A 435 7.64 -9.04 16.78
N ILE A 436 7.13 -7.87 17.19
CA ILE A 436 7.41 -6.59 16.54
C ILE A 436 8.91 -6.35 16.38
N SER A 437 9.72 -6.77 17.33
CA SER A 437 11.18 -6.62 17.28
C SER A 437 11.82 -7.40 16.13
N VAL A 438 11.15 -8.41 15.61
CA VAL A 438 11.65 -9.32 14.57
C VAL A 438 10.97 -9.02 13.22
N ILE A 439 9.63 -8.85 13.21
CA ILE A 439 8.88 -8.65 11.96
C ILE A 439 8.99 -7.22 11.40
N ASN A 440 9.59 -6.29 12.13
CA ASN A 440 9.60 -4.86 11.77
C ASN A 440 10.83 -4.39 10.98
N GLY A 441 11.45 -5.28 10.21
CA GLY A 441 12.64 -4.94 9.42
C GLY A 441 12.47 -3.76 8.46
N ASP A 442 11.27 -3.57 7.91
CA ASP A 442 10.91 -2.48 6.99
C ASP A 442 10.22 -1.31 7.70
N ASN A 443 10.17 -1.28 9.02
CA ASN A 443 9.41 -0.30 9.80
C ASN A 443 7.91 -0.27 9.43
N ALA A 444 7.35 -1.43 9.11
CA ALA A 444 5.96 -1.58 8.68
C ALA A 444 4.97 -1.71 9.84
N PHE A 445 5.43 -2.22 10.99
CA PHE A 445 4.61 -2.44 12.17
C PHE A 445 4.92 -1.44 13.28
N VAL A 446 3.93 -1.19 14.13
CA VAL A 446 4.05 -0.42 15.38
C VAL A 446 3.33 -1.16 16.51
N GLU A 447 3.68 -0.84 17.75
CA GLU A 447 2.95 -1.32 18.93
C GLU A 447 1.49 -0.85 18.90
N ASP A 448 0.59 -1.71 19.32
CA ASP A 448 -0.84 -1.38 19.45
C ASP A 448 -1.13 -0.64 20.77
N THR A 449 -0.74 0.61 20.84
CA THR A 449 -0.93 1.45 22.03
C THR A 449 -2.39 1.84 22.27
N ASN A 450 -3.23 1.81 21.23
CA ASN A 450 -4.64 2.18 21.29
C ASN A 450 -5.59 0.96 21.44
N ASN A 451 -5.03 -0.23 21.60
CA ASN A 451 -5.77 -1.49 21.70
C ASN A 451 -6.73 -1.76 20.51
N ILE A 452 -6.29 -1.41 19.32
CA ILE A 452 -7.02 -1.66 18.06
C ILE A 452 -7.05 -3.16 17.72
N ASN A 453 -5.98 -3.87 18.08
CA ASN A 453 -5.75 -5.27 17.76
C ASN A 453 -5.43 -6.10 19.03
N ASN A 454 -6.11 -5.84 20.15
CA ASN A 454 -5.93 -6.54 21.41
C ASN A 454 -4.47 -6.59 21.91
N GLY A 455 -3.68 -5.53 21.62
CA GLY A 455 -2.27 -5.41 22.00
C GLY A 455 -1.28 -6.12 21.08
N TYR A 456 -1.72 -6.80 20.03
CA TYR A 456 -0.84 -7.36 19.01
C TYR A 456 -0.38 -6.28 18.02
N PRO A 457 0.83 -6.40 17.42
CA PRO A 457 1.36 -5.37 16.53
C PRO A 457 0.38 -5.00 15.40
N ILE A 458 0.27 -3.72 15.10
CA ILE A 458 -0.53 -3.21 13.99
C ILE A 458 0.35 -2.60 12.90
N LEU A 459 -0.18 -2.48 11.70
CA LEU A 459 0.54 -1.81 10.62
C LEU A 459 0.62 -0.30 10.88
N LYS A 460 1.77 0.29 10.60
CA LYS A 460 2.02 1.71 10.84
C LYS A 460 0.96 2.62 10.19
N TRP A 461 0.62 2.37 8.93
CA TRP A 461 -0.41 3.13 8.22
C TRP A 461 -1.81 2.99 8.85
N GLN A 462 -2.09 1.86 9.52
CA GLN A 462 -3.34 1.65 10.26
C GLN A 462 -3.39 2.58 11.50
N ALA A 463 -2.30 2.65 12.26
CA ALA A 463 -2.19 3.57 13.39
C ALA A 463 -2.30 5.05 12.96
N GLU A 464 -1.71 5.40 11.82
CA GLU A 464 -1.78 6.75 11.23
C GLU A 464 -3.22 7.13 10.84
N ARG A 465 -4.00 6.17 10.31
CA ARG A 465 -5.40 6.39 9.93
C ARG A 465 -6.31 6.62 11.15
N GLU A 466 -6.11 5.87 12.21
CA GLU A 466 -6.95 5.99 13.43
C GLU A 466 -6.67 7.29 14.21
N ASN A 467 -5.57 7.97 13.93
CA ASN A 467 -5.19 9.23 14.57
C ASN A 467 -5.59 10.48 13.75
N ASN A 468 -6.17 10.31 12.55
CA ASN A 468 -6.67 11.37 11.67
C ASN A 468 -8.20 11.35 11.57
#